data_ef9e2abdac3c9ea804651ec41bb49ec6
#
_entry.id   ef9e2abdac3c9ea804651ec41bb49ec6
#
_cell.length_a   1.000
_cell.length_b   1.000
_cell.length_c   1.000
_cell.angle_alpha   90.00
_cell.angle_beta   90.00
_cell.angle_gamma   90.00
#
_symmetry.space_group_name_H-M   'P 1'
#
loop_
_entity.id
_entity.type
_entity.pdbx_description
1 polymer ?
#
loop_
_entity_poly.entity_id
_entity_poly.type
_entity_poly.pdbx_seq_one_letter_code
_entity_poly.pdbx_strand_id
1 'polypeptide(L)'
;MTKKITKIIILVILSAVIIFEVGYIINRNILNDNTSNSTIEITPEPIPVVGRDDENDDAKEKSKIIVIDPGHGKPSSLMSDEEKQSSGWVQNSDGDWGEWRHYKSGSATENCEGSGCNGRVPTNGACWYPIANGDRSKESDINIRNAMAAKRHLEAMGYTVRMTRNSNNENPSITKRLSYCYPNNDMTKSPDARLFISIHSNASGGESRGVAYISAKDPYDQAWITADYSKLSNELGSLCTKQIDEISSLSIYGNGEITWEPELITFCKSPVPCGYLEIGFFDNSSDFAILNSENEIIGEGVAKGVDEFCKTH
;
A
#
# COMPACT_ATOMS: atom_id res chain seq x y z
N MET A 1 -1.12 39.17 33.63
CA MET A 1 -2.38 38.71 32.97
C MET A 1 -2.22 37.47 32.12
N THR A 2 -1.10 37.25 31.46
CA THR A 2 -0.83 36.13 30.53
C THR A 2 -0.79 34.71 31.13
N LYS A 3 -0.18 34.52 32.31
CA LYS A 3 -0.08 33.18 32.95
C LYS A 3 -1.42 32.58 33.41
N LYS A 4 -2.43 33.40 33.72
CA LYS A 4 -3.77 32.93 34.11
C LYS A 4 -4.56 32.44 32.88
N ILE A 5 -4.43 33.13 31.76
CA ILE A 5 -5.10 32.77 30.48
C ILE A 5 -4.55 31.46 29.94
N THR A 6 -3.23 31.27 29.95
CA THR A 6 -2.58 30.02 29.49
C THR A 6 -3.04 28.81 30.32
N LYS A 7 -3.18 28.95 31.66
CA LYS A 7 -3.68 27.85 32.52
C LYS A 7 -5.14 27.49 32.21
N ILE A 8 -5.98 28.48 31.89
CA ILE A 8 -7.39 28.25 31.54
C ILE A 8 -7.48 27.54 30.17
N ILE A 9 -6.69 27.92 29.19
CA ILE A 9 -6.68 27.28 27.87
C ILE A 9 -6.22 25.84 28.00
N ILE A 10 -5.17 25.53 28.74
CA ILE A 10 -4.70 24.16 28.98
C ILE A 10 -5.78 23.32 29.69
N LEU A 11 -6.50 23.89 30.67
CA LEU A 11 -7.56 23.18 31.38
C LEU A 11 -8.75 22.85 30.45
N VAL A 12 -9.12 23.76 29.55
CA VAL A 12 -10.19 23.57 28.57
C VAL A 12 -9.82 22.51 27.57
N ILE A 13 -8.57 22.46 27.09
CA ILE A 13 -8.08 21.43 26.15
C ILE A 13 -8.07 20.06 26.83
N LEU A 14 -7.57 19.97 28.08
CA LEU A 14 -7.58 18.71 28.83
C LEU A 14 -8.99 18.20 29.11
N SER A 15 -9.94 19.06 29.43
CA SER A 15 -11.34 18.65 29.61
C SER A 15 -12.02 18.22 28.34
N ALA A 16 -11.68 18.82 27.17
CA ALA A 16 -12.20 18.42 25.88
C ALA A 16 -11.68 17.03 25.47
N VAL A 17 -10.41 16.72 25.73
CA VAL A 17 -9.82 15.40 25.48
C VAL A 17 -10.48 14.32 26.33
N ILE A 18 -10.69 14.60 27.62
CA ILE A 18 -11.36 13.64 28.55
C ILE A 18 -12.82 13.39 28.13
N ILE A 19 -13.55 14.40 27.68
CA ILE A 19 -14.93 14.24 27.20
C ILE A 19 -14.97 13.40 25.91
N PHE A 20 -13.99 13.58 25.02
CA PHE A 20 -13.88 12.81 23.81
C PHE A 20 -13.57 11.33 24.08
N GLU A 21 -12.65 11.05 25.00
CA GLU A 21 -12.30 9.68 25.40
C GLU A 21 -13.46 8.97 26.12
N VAL A 22 -14.17 9.65 27.03
CA VAL A 22 -15.34 9.10 27.73
C VAL A 22 -16.50 8.87 26.72
N GLY A 23 -16.74 9.78 25.79
CA GLY A 23 -17.73 9.62 24.72
C GLY A 23 -17.42 8.44 23.81
N TYR A 24 -16.16 8.23 23.48
CA TYR A 24 -15.69 7.11 22.70
C TYR A 24 -15.89 5.75 23.41
N ILE A 25 -15.58 5.69 24.70
CA ILE A 25 -15.77 4.48 25.53
C ILE A 25 -17.25 4.13 25.71
N ILE A 26 -18.12 5.13 25.90
CA ILE A 26 -19.57 4.90 26.05
C ILE A 26 -20.17 4.42 24.74
N ASN A 27 -19.82 5.01 23.61
CA ASN A 27 -20.31 4.58 22.30
C ASN A 27 -19.87 3.15 21.96
N ARG A 28 -18.68 2.76 22.40
CA ARG A 28 -18.13 1.42 22.22
C ARG A 28 -18.87 0.34 23.02
N ASN A 29 -19.41 0.69 24.17
CA ASN A 29 -20.13 -0.25 25.05
C ASN A 29 -21.61 -0.42 24.65
N ILE A 30 -22.21 0.57 23.99
CA ILE A 30 -23.62 0.50 23.54
C ILE A 30 -23.78 -0.40 22.29
N LEU A 31 -22.72 -0.52 21.48
CA LEU A 31 -22.76 -1.34 20.25
C LEU A 31 -22.54 -2.85 20.47
N ASN A 32 -22.20 -3.26 21.70
CA ASN A 32 -21.86 -4.66 21.98
C ASN A 32 -23.05 -5.56 22.40
N ASP A 33 -24.27 -5.04 22.48
CA ASP A 33 -25.40 -5.81 23.08
C ASP A 33 -26.43 -6.39 22.09
N ASN A 34 -26.22 -6.25 20.78
CA ASN A 34 -27.16 -6.87 19.83
C ASN A 34 -26.42 -7.49 18.65
N THR A 35 -26.22 -8.81 18.66
CA THR A 35 -26.48 -9.68 17.48
C THR A 35 -26.15 -11.13 17.79
N SER A 36 -27.17 -11.92 17.98
CA SER A 36 -27.18 -13.34 17.64
C SER A 36 -27.86 -13.48 16.28
N ASN A 37 -27.14 -13.90 15.21
CA ASN A 37 -27.75 -14.76 14.19
C ASN A 37 -26.76 -15.37 13.20
N SER A 38 -26.89 -16.65 13.06
CA SER A 38 -26.63 -17.61 11.97
C SER A 38 -25.63 -17.25 10.87
N THR A 39 -24.49 -17.89 10.95
CA THR A 39 -23.42 -17.97 9.98
C THR A 39 -23.76 -18.95 8.86
N ILE A 40 -23.70 -18.50 7.61
CA ILE A 40 -23.48 -19.38 6.46
C ILE A 40 -21.96 -19.51 6.32
N GLU A 41 -21.45 -20.70 6.62
CA GLU A 41 -20.04 -21.05 6.43
C GLU A 41 -19.74 -21.15 4.93
N ILE A 42 -19.12 -20.12 4.38
CA ILE A 42 -18.36 -20.25 3.12
C ILE A 42 -16.89 -20.33 3.55
N THR A 43 -16.35 -21.53 3.60
CA THR A 43 -14.93 -21.76 3.79
C THR A 43 -14.20 -21.51 2.45
N PRO A 44 -13.43 -20.43 2.31
CA PRO A 44 -12.47 -20.36 1.23
C PRO A 44 -11.23 -21.15 1.66
N GLU A 45 -10.83 -22.10 0.82
CA GLU A 45 -9.57 -22.82 1.02
C GLU A 45 -8.38 -21.85 1.06
N PRO A 46 -7.36 -22.14 1.89
CA PRO A 46 -6.15 -21.31 1.92
C PRO A 46 -5.49 -21.35 0.54
N ILE A 47 -5.13 -20.20 0.02
CA ILE A 47 -4.30 -20.10 -1.19
C ILE A 47 -3.01 -20.86 -0.91
N PRO A 48 -2.68 -21.90 -1.69
CA PRO A 48 -1.48 -22.65 -1.45
C PRO A 48 -0.26 -21.73 -1.61
N VAL A 49 0.51 -21.61 -0.54
CA VAL A 49 1.89 -21.18 -0.64
C VAL A 49 2.57 -22.30 -1.42
N VAL A 50 2.84 -22.08 -2.68
CA VAL A 50 3.63 -22.99 -3.49
C VAL A 50 5.02 -23.01 -2.87
N GLY A 51 5.31 -24.09 -2.11
CA GLY A 51 6.66 -24.40 -1.72
C GLY A 51 7.49 -24.47 -3.00
N ARG A 52 8.62 -23.75 -3.03
CA ARG A 52 9.64 -23.97 -4.04
C ARG A 52 10.08 -25.43 -3.90
N ASP A 53 9.66 -26.27 -4.81
CA ASP A 53 10.36 -27.51 -5.06
C ASP A 53 11.70 -27.14 -5.71
N ASP A 54 12.77 -27.24 -4.93
CA ASP A 54 14.14 -27.21 -5.37
C ASP A 54 14.38 -28.46 -6.23
N GLU A 55 14.23 -28.34 -7.54
CA GLU A 55 14.93 -29.21 -8.51
C GLU A 55 14.65 -28.72 -9.94
N ASN A 56 15.53 -27.91 -10.46
CA ASN A 56 16.13 -27.95 -11.79
C ASN A 56 16.76 -26.60 -12.11
N ASP A 57 18.05 -26.52 -11.88
CA ASP A 57 18.88 -25.34 -12.17
C ASP A 57 19.34 -25.35 -13.66
N ASP A 58 18.39 -25.50 -14.57
CA ASP A 58 18.53 -25.08 -15.95
C ASP A 58 18.03 -23.63 -16.02
N ALA A 59 18.90 -22.70 -16.40
CA ALA A 59 18.68 -21.26 -16.41
C ALA A 59 17.36 -20.87 -17.11
N LYS A 60 16.25 -20.98 -16.39
CA LYS A 60 14.97 -20.48 -16.82
C LYS A 60 15.12 -18.98 -16.96
N GLU A 61 15.01 -18.44 -18.16
CA GLU A 61 15.11 -17.00 -18.43
C GLU A 61 14.20 -16.28 -17.44
N LYS A 62 14.80 -15.46 -16.57
CA LYS A 62 14.06 -14.74 -15.52
C LYS A 62 12.99 -13.86 -16.16
N SER A 63 11.79 -13.84 -15.60
CA SER A 63 10.70 -13.03 -16.11
C SER A 63 11.12 -11.56 -16.28
N LYS A 64 10.73 -10.96 -17.39
CA LYS A 64 10.89 -9.50 -17.65
C LYS A 64 9.63 -8.69 -17.36
N ILE A 65 8.64 -9.30 -16.73
CA ILE A 65 7.37 -8.63 -16.41
C ILE A 65 7.50 -7.86 -15.11
N ILE A 66 7.30 -6.57 -15.18
CA ILE A 66 7.29 -5.64 -14.04
C ILE A 66 5.86 -5.14 -13.83
N VAL A 67 5.36 -5.21 -12.60
CA VAL A 67 4.08 -4.59 -12.25
C VAL A 67 4.35 -3.23 -11.62
N ILE A 68 3.74 -2.18 -12.15
CA ILE A 68 3.76 -0.84 -11.56
C ILE A 68 2.36 -0.50 -11.05
N ASP A 69 2.33 -0.08 -9.81
CA ASP A 69 1.12 0.28 -9.09
C ASP A 69 1.12 1.77 -8.73
N PRO A 70 0.46 2.62 -9.50
CA PRO A 70 0.25 4.01 -9.07
C PRO A 70 -0.73 4.02 -7.89
N GLY A 71 -0.28 4.47 -6.72
CA GLY A 71 -1.09 4.50 -5.50
C GLY A 71 -2.38 5.29 -5.66
N HIS A 72 -3.39 4.92 -4.88
CA HIS A 72 -4.73 5.52 -4.89
C HIS A 72 -5.44 5.45 -6.26
N GLY A 73 -6.34 6.40 -6.54
CA GLY A 73 -7.13 6.47 -7.76
C GLY A 73 -8.33 7.39 -7.60
N LYS A 74 -9.39 7.13 -8.36
CA LYS A 74 -10.65 7.89 -8.30
C LYS A 74 -11.24 7.85 -6.88
N PRO A 75 -11.60 9.01 -6.28
CA PRO A 75 -12.28 9.03 -4.99
C PRO A 75 -13.54 8.13 -4.99
N SER A 76 -13.72 7.33 -3.96
CA SER A 76 -14.84 6.37 -3.87
C SER A 76 -16.20 7.05 -3.95
N SER A 77 -16.33 8.28 -3.46
CA SER A 77 -17.55 9.09 -3.53
C SER A 77 -17.94 9.49 -4.96
N LEU A 78 -17.01 9.42 -5.91
CA LEU A 78 -17.21 9.73 -7.32
C LEU A 78 -17.37 8.49 -8.20
N MET A 79 -17.23 7.28 -7.62
CA MET A 79 -17.36 6.01 -8.34
C MET A 79 -18.83 5.54 -8.32
N SER A 80 -19.32 5.09 -9.47
CA SER A 80 -20.58 4.32 -9.52
C SER A 80 -20.37 2.93 -8.90
N ASP A 81 -21.47 2.22 -8.63
CA ASP A 81 -21.39 0.87 -8.07
C ASP A 81 -20.81 -0.13 -9.08
N GLU A 82 -21.05 0.06 -10.37
CA GLU A 82 -20.44 -0.71 -11.45
C GLU A 82 -18.92 -0.46 -11.53
N GLU A 83 -18.49 0.78 -11.36
CA GLU A 83 -17.06 1.12 -11.32
C GLU A 83 -16.38 0.49 -10.09
N LYS A 84 -17.01 0.50 -8.93
CA LYS A 84 -16.49 -0.16 -7.72
C LYS A 84 -16.37 -1.66 -7.95
N GLN A 85 -17.41 -2.31 -8.45
CA GLN A 85 -17.43 -3.74 -8.72
C GLN A 85 -16.36 -4.15 -9.75
N SER A 86 -16.26 -3.43 -10.86
CA SER A 86 -15.24 -3.70 -11.90
C SER A 86 -13.80 -3.46 -11.40
N SER A 87 -13.65 -2.59 -10.42
CA SER A 87 -12.38 -2.33 -9.72
C SER A 87 -12.05 -3.38 -8.64
N GLY A 88 -12.87 -4.40 -8.47
CA GLY A 88 -12.64 -5.49 -7.51
C GLY A 88 -13.09 -5.19 -6.08
N TRP A 89 -13.85 -4.12 -5.87
CA TRP A 89 -14.52 -3.86 -4.60
C TRP A 89 -15.78 -4.70 -4.49
N VAL A 90 -16.14 -5.09 -3.27
CA VAL A 90 -17.35 -5.85 -2.97
C VAL A 90 -18.18 -5.13 -1.91
N GLN A 91 -19.48 -5.45 -1.80
CA GLN A 91 -20.31 -4.97 -0.71
C GLN A 91 -20.33 -5.96 0.45
N ASN A 92 -20.34 -5.44 1.67
CA ASN A 92 -20.62 -6.24 2.86
C ASN A 92 -22.16 -6.38 3.07
N SER A 93 -22.55 -7.06 4.16
CA SER A 93 -23.97 -7.24 4.52
C SER A 93 -24.71 -5.94 4.79
N ASP A 94 -24.01 -4.87 5.14
CA ASP A 94 -24.56 -3.56 5.46
C ASP A 94 -24.67 -2.66 4.22
N GLY A 95 -24.18 -3.15 3.07
CA GLY A 95 -24.19 -2.42 1.80
C GLY A 95 -22.96 -1.50 1.61
N ASP A 96 -21.98 -1.53 2.51
CA ASP A 96 -20.76 -0.75 2.39
C ASP A 96 -19.79 -1.37 1.40
N TRP A 97 -19.15 -0.54 0.58
CA TRP A 97 -18.14 -0.97 -0.38
C TRP A 97 -16.76 -1.06 0.25
N GLY A 98 -16.06 -2.16 0.00
CA GLY A 98 -14.70 -2.41 0.51
C GLY A 98 -14.12 -3.71 -0.02
N GLU A 99 -13.14 -4.24 0.67
CA GLU A 99 -12.58 -5.56 0.39
C GLU A 99 -12.32 -6.34 1.69
N TRP A 100 -12.41 -7.67 1.58
CA TRP A 100 -12.01 -8.55 2.66
C TRP A 100 -10.50 -8.80 2.59
N ARG A 101 -9.79 -8.51 3.67
CA ARG A 101 -8.37 -8.75 3.80
C ARG A 101 -8.14 -9.83 4.82
N HIS A 102 -7.55 -10.95 4.38
CA HIS A 102 -7.19 -12.05 5.26
C HIS A 102 -5.78 -11.84 5.80
N TYR A 103 -5.66 -11.90 7.11
CA TYR A 103 -4.38 -12.01 7.79
C TYR A 103 -4.20 -13.44 8.26
N LYS A 104 -2.99 -14.00 8.09
CA LYS A 104 -2.70 -15.31 8.63
C LYS A 104 -2.55 -15.15 10.15
N SER A 105 -3.41 -15.79 10.93
CA SER A 105 -3.34 -15.72 12.36
C SER A 105 -2.13 -16.50 12.88
N GLY A 106 -1.34 -15.87 13.70
CA GLY A 106 -0.23 -16.49 14.43
C GLY A 106 -0.24 -16.14 15.90
N SER A 107 -0.76 -14.98 16.29
CA SER A 107 -0.82 -14.59 17.69
C SER A 107 -2.14 -13.90 18.04
N ALA A 108 -2.63 -14.18 19.23
CA ALA A 108 -3.88 -13.63 19.79
C ALA A 108 -3.76 -12.12 20.15
N THR A 109 -2.66 -11.47 19.78
CA THR A 109 -2.33 -10.11 20.19
C THR A 109 -2.35 -9.09 19.04
N GLU A 110 -2.65 -9.54 17.81
CA GLU A 110 -2.61 -8.67 16.65
C GLU A 110 -3.83 -7.75 16.59
N ASN A 111 -3.56 -6.46 16.52
CA ASN A 111 -4.58 -5.45 16.30
C ASN A 111 -4.86 -5.33 14.80
N CYS A 112 -6.08 -5.61 14.42
CA CYS A 112 -6.59 -5.25 13.10
C CYS A 112 -7.22 -3.85 13.23
N GLU A 113 -6.67 -2.86 12.56
CA GLU A 113 -7.19 -1.50 12.57
C GLU A 113 -8.32 -1.25 11.56
N GLY A 114 -8.70 -2.28 10.80
CA GLY A 114 -9.85 -2.20 9.91
C GLY A 114 -11.16 -2.02 10.67
N SER A 115 -12.04 -1.16 10.17
CA SER A 115 -13.32 -0.81 10.81
C SER A 115 -14.25 -1.98 11.09
N GLY A 116 -13.99 -3.18 10.52
CA GLY A 116 -14.76 -4.39 10.76
C GLY A 116 -14.15 -5.37 11.77
N CYS A 117 -12.97 -5.09 12.31
CA CYS A 117 -12.23 -6.06 13.12
C CYS A 117 -12.23 -5.78 14.62
N ASN A 118 -12.83 -4.70 15.10
CA ASN A 118 -12.81 -4.28 16.51
C ASN A 118 -11.41 -4.37 17.16
N GLY A 119 -10.35 -4.10 16.41
CA GLY A 119 -8.97 -4.12 16.86
C GLY A 119 -8.38 -5.53 17.09
N ARG A 120 -9.02 -6.60 16.63
CA ARG A 120 -8.48 -7.97 16.72
C ARG A 120 -8.66 -8.69 15.41
N VAL A 121 -7.61 -9.36 14.95
CA VAL A 121 -7.72 -10.31 13.82
C VAL A 121 -8.29 -11.62 14.36
N PRO A 122 -9.46 -12.07 13.90
CA PRO A 122 -9.97 -13.38 14.27
C PRO A 122 -9.01 -14.46 13.79
N THR A 123 -8.86 -15.53 14.54
CA THR A 123 -7.94 -16.66 14.26
C THR A 123 -8.13 -17.30 12.88
N ASN A 124 -9.25 -17.04 12.19
CA ASN A 124 -9.53 -17.49 10.82
C ASN A 124 -10.18 -16.37 10.01
N GLY A 125 -9.91 -15.10 10.34
CA GLY A 125 -10.73 -14.01 9.89
C GLY A 125 -10.16 -13.18 8.75
N ALA A 126 -11.08 -12.73 7.93
CA ALA A 126 -10.89 -11.59 7.08
C ALA A 126 -11.38 -10.34 7.79
N CYS A 127 -10.61 -9.27 7.75
CA CYS A 127 -11.05 -7.96 8.18
C CYS A 127 -11.67 -7.22 7.00
N TRP A 128 -12.75 -6.51 7.26
CA TRP A 128 -13.38 -5.63 6.28
C TRP A 128 -12.66 -4.29 6.23
N TYR A 129 -12.21 -3.91 5.05
CA TYR A 129 -11.60 -2.62 4.77
C TYR A 129 -12.49 -1.83 3.82
N PRO A 130 -13.15 -0.77 4.29
CA PRO A 130 -13.93 0.09 3.41
C PRO A 130 -13.00 0.79 2.42
N ILE A 131 -13.54 1.15 1.26
CA ILE A 131 -12.82 2.04 0.34
C ILE A 131 -12.56 3.35 1.06
N ALA A 132 -11.30 3.82 1.04
CA ALA A 132 -10.93 5.06 1.68
C ALA A 132 -11.77 6.24 1.12
N ASN A 133 -12.42 6.99 2.02
CA ASN A 133 -13.28 8.11 1.66
C ASN A 133 -12.53 9.45 1.52
N GLY A 134 -11.22 9.48 1.78
CA GLY A 134 -10.41 10.69 1.67
C GLY A 134 -10.23 11.15 0.22
N ASP A 135 -10.19 12.45 0.00
CA ASP A 135 -9.80 13.02 -1.29
C ASP A 135 -8.27 12.88 -1.47
N ARG A 136 -7.87 11.85 -2.20
CA ARG A 136 -6.49 11.58 -2.60
C ARG A 136 -6.21 11.95 -4.05
N SER A 137 -7.05 12.79 -4.66
CA SER A 137 -6.96 13.12 -6.09
C SER A 137 -5.62 13.76 -6.47
N LYS A 138 -5.09 14.64 -5.63
CA LYS A 138 -3.80 15.30 -5.84
C LYS A 138 -2.64 14.30 -5.83
N GLU A 139 -2.58 13.43 -4.84
CA GLU A 139 -1.59 12.37 -4.74
C GLU A 139 -1.74 11.36 -5.88
N SER A 140 -2.96 10.92 -6.15
CA SER A 140 -3.27 10.00 -7.25
C SER A 140 -2.82 10.50 -8.62
N ASP A 141 -2.94 11.82 -8.88
CA ASP A 141 -2.51 12.46 -10.13
C ASP A 141 -0.98 12.49 -10.26
N ILE A 142 -0.26 12.77 -9.17
CA ILE A 142 1.19 12.71 -9.12
C ILE A 142 1.67 11.27 -9.36
N ASN A 143 1.10 10.32 -8.63
CA ASN A 143 1.50 8.92 -8.69
C ASN A 143 1.35 8.33 -10.09
N ILE A 144 0.23 8.59 -10.79
CA ILE A 144 0.02 8.05 -12.15
C ILE A 144 0.99 8.65 -13.16
N ARG A 145 1.30 9.96 -13.08
CA ARG A 145 2.23 10.60 -14.02
C ARG A 145 3.65 10.07 -13.88
N ASN A 146 4.14 9.93 -12.65
CA ASN A 146 5.46 9.36 -12.37
C ASN A 146 5.52 7.86 -12.72
N ALA A 147 4.48 7.09 -12.45
CA ALA A 147 4.38 5.69 -12.83
C ALA A 147 4.37 5.48 -14.36
N MET A 148 3.66 6.34 -15.10
CA MET A 148 3.67 6.31 -16.57
C MET A 148 5.04 6.65 -17.16
N ALA A 149 5.78 7.55 -16.52
CA ALA A 149 7.16 7.82 -16.89
C ALA A 149 8.07 6.61 -16.63
N ALA A 150 7.98 6.01 -15.44
CA ALA A 150 8.73 4.79 -15.13
C ALA A 150 8.42 3.65 -16.11
N LYS A 151 7.15 3.47 -16.49
CA LYS A 151 6.74 2.51 -17.52
C LYS A 151 7.48 2.73 -18.83
N ARG A 152 7.50 3.97 -19.36
CA ARG A 152 8.17 4.27 -20.64
C ARG A 152 9.66 3.92 -20.61
N HIS A 153 10.35 4.27 -19.53
CA HIS A 153 11.76 3.97 -19.36
C HIS A 153 12.02 2.46 -19.25
N LEU A 154 11.22 1.73 -18.48
CA LEU A 154 11.34 0.26 -18.36
C LEU A 154 11.06 -0.45 -19.70
N GLU A 155 10.03 -0.03 -20.43
CA GLU A 155 9.74 -0.58 -21.76
C GLU A 155 10.87 -0.30 -22.74
N ALA A 156 11.50 0.87 -22.70
CA ALA A 156 12.69 1.20 -23.48
C ALA A 156 13.91 0.33 -23.10
N MET A 157 14.01 -0.15 -21.86
CA MET A 157 15.02 -1.10 -21.39
C MET A 157 14.69 -2.58 -21.75
N GLY A 158 13.53 -2.85 -22.36
CA GLY A 158 13.12 -4.18 -22.83
C GLY A 158 12.31 -4.99 -21.81
N TYR A 159 11.80 -4.36 -20.77
CA TYR A 159 10.84 -4.97 -19.84
C TYR A 159 9.42 -4.91 -20.38
N THR A 160 8.59 -5.86 -19.95
CA THR A 160 7.14 -5.81 -20.15
C THR A 160 6.50 -5.20 -18.91
N VAL A 161 5.77 -4.10 -19.04
CA VAL A 161 5.17 -3.43 -17.89
C VAL A 161 3.66 -3.64 -17.86
N ARG A 162 3.15 -4.12 -16.71
CA ARG A 162 1.73 -4.16 -16.38
C ARG A 162 1.42 -3.05 -15.38
N MET A 163 0.49 -2.17 -15.74
CA MET A 163 0.01 -1.12 -14.84
C MET A 163 -1.24 -1.59 -14.12
N THR A 164 -1.34 -1.37 -12.81
CA THR A 164 -2.55 -1.72 -12.05
C THR A 164 -3.72 -0.80 -12.35
N ARG A 165 -3.44 0.46 -12.76
CA ARG A 165 -4.38 1.41 -13.34
C ARG A 165 -3.69 2.28 -14.38
N ASN A 166 -4.44 2.77 -15.34
CA ASN A 166 -3.93 3.58 -16.46
C ASN A 166 -4.46 5.02 -16.44
N SER A 167 -5.37 5.32 -15.53
CA SER A 167 -5.97 6.65 -15.41
C SER A 167 -6.37 6.97 -13.96
N ASN A 168 -6.70 8.23 -13.71
CA ASN A 168 -7.29 8.67 -12.44
C ASN A 168 -8.80 8.36 -12.33
N ASN A 169 -9.40 7.77 -13.36
CA ASN A 169 -10.78 7.30 -13.33
C ASN A 169 -10.92 5.89 -12.75
N GLU A 170 -9.80 5.24 -12.43
CA GLU A 170 -9.74 3.91 -11.89
C GLU A 170 -9.27 3.95 -10.42
N ASN A 171 -9.79 3.05 -9.59
CA ASN A 171 -9.32 2.84 -8.22
C ASN A 171 -9.43 1.35 -7.86
N PRO A 172 -8.51 0.50 -8.35
CA PRO A 172 -8.54 -0.92 -8.06
C PRO A 172 -8.36 -1.22 -6.57
N SER A 173 -9.03 -2.26 -6.08
CA SER A 173 -8.80 -2.81 -4.74
C SER A 173 -7.38 -3.42 -4.66
N ILE A 174 -6.86 -3.59 -3.46
CA ILE A 174 -5.51 -4.18 -3.27
C ILE A 174 -5.44 -5.58 -3.91
N THR A 175 -6.46 -6.40 -3.70
CA THR A 175 -6.53 -7.73 -4.33
C THR A 175 -6.48 -7.62 -5.87
N LYS A 176 -7.21 -6.68 -6.45
CA LYS A 176 -7.17 -6.43 -7.89
C LYS A 176 -5.78 -5.98 -8.37
N ARG A 177 -5.11 -5.09 -7.62
CA ARG A 177 -3.75 -4.64 -7.93
C ARG A 177 -2.76 -5.81 -7.92
N LEU A 178 -2.82 -6.66 -6.90
CA LEU A 178 -1.94 -7.83 -6.78
C LEU A 178 -2.21 -8.90 -7.85
N SER A 179 -3.43 -8.99 -8.37
CA SER A 179 -3.74 -9.92 -9.45
C SER A 179 -2.90 -9.69 -10.72
N TYR A 180 -2.41 -8.47 -10.95
CA TYR A 180 -1.52 -8.16 -12.08
C TYR A 180 -0.15 -8.86 -12.03
N CYS A 181 0.22 -9.43 -10.88
CA CYS A 181 1.41 -10.28 -10.77
C CYS A 181 1.24 -11.66 -11.42
N TYR A 182 0.03 -12.01 -11.84
CA TYR A 182 -0.32 -13.34 -12.33
C TYR A 182 -0.73 -13.32 -13.81
N PRO A 183 -0.52 -14.43 -14.55
CA PRO A 183 -0.94 -14.52 -15.94
C PRO A 183 -2.45 -14.28 -16.07
N ASN A 184 -2.83 -13.35 -16.95
CA ASN A 184 -4.23 -12.94 -17.17
C ASN A 184 -4.99 -12.52 -15.89
N ASN A 185 -4.28 -12.05 -14.86
CA ASN A 185 -4.80 -11.70 -13.55
C ASN A 185 -5.47 -12.89 -12.81
N ASP A 186 -5.08 -14.12 -13.14
CA ASP A 186 -5.61 -15.34 -12.55
C ASP A 186 -4.73 -15.78 -11.36
N MET A 187 -5.15 -15.40 -10.16
CA MET A 187 -4.44 -15.68 -8.90
C MET A 187 -4.46 -17.17 -8.52
N THR A 188 -5.14 -18.05 -9.27
CA THR A 188 -5.06 -19.51 -9.08
C THR A 188 -3.81 -20.11 -9.70
N LYS A 189 -3.06 -19.32 -10.47
CA LYS A 189 -1.80 -19.70 -11.13
C LYS A 189 -0.60 -19.21 -10.35
N SER A 190 0.57 -19.70 -10.70
CA SER A 190 1.82 -19.15 -10.21
C SER A 190 2.04 -17.73 -10.77
N PRO A 191 2.60 -16.79 -9.98
CA PRO A 191 2.93 -15.46 -10.46
C PRO A 191 3.97 -15.56 -11.60
N ASP A 192 3.81 -14.72 -12.61
CA ASP A 192 4.73 -14.58 -13.74
C ASP A 192 5.44 -13.22 -13.76
N ALA A 193 5.01 -12.29 -12.90
CA ALA A 193 5.76 -11.05 -12.69
C ALA A 193 7.04 -11.31 -11.90
N ARG A 194 8.08 -10.51 -12.19
CA ARG A 194 9.36 -10.57 -11.49
C ARG A 194 9.32 -9.79 -10.18
N LEU A 195 8.69 -8.62 -10.20
CA LEU A 195 8.56 -7.73 -9.06
C LEU A 195 7.33 -6.82 -9.21
N PHE A 196 7.00 -6.16 -8.09
CA PHE A 196 5.92 -5.18 -7.97
C PHE A 196 6.48 -3.87 -7.43
N ILE A 197 6.18 -2.74 -8.08
CA ILE A 197 6.54 -1.40 -7.62
C ILE A 197 5.28 -0.60 -7.35
N SER A 198 5.06 -0.22 -6.09
CA SER A 198 4.00 0.72 -5.70
C SER A 198 4.57 2.12 -5.57
N ILE A 199 3.97 3.08 -6.24
CA ILE A 199 4.42 4.48 -6.29
C ILE A 199 3.39 5.35 -5.61
N HIS A 200 3.79 5.94 -4.50
CA HIS A 200 3.03 6.87 -3.68
C HIS A 200 3.77 8.20 -3.51
N SER A 201 3.10 9.19 -2.97
CA SER A 201 3.67 10.46 -2.53
C SER A 201 3.15 10.75 -1.13
N ASN A 202 4.07 11.02 -0.22
CA ASN A 202 3.79 11.20 1.20
C ASN A 202 3.14 12.55 1.53
N ALA A 203 2.70 12.71 2.78
CA ALA A 203 2.23 13.96 3.35
C ALA A 203 2.65 14.07 4.83
N SER A 204 3.03 15.27 5.28
CA SER A 204 3.48 15.50 6.66
C SER A 204 3.06 16.85 7.24
N GLY A 205 2.03 17.48 6.69
CA GLY A 205 1.65 18.86 7.03
C GLY A 205 2.54 19.91 6.37
N GLY A 206 3.31 19.54 5.33
CA GLY A 206 4.16 20.46 4.54
C GLY A 206 5.58 20.63 5.07
N GLU A 207 5.94 20.00 6.19
CA GLU A 207 7.24 20.19 6.83
C GLU A 207 8.35 19.28 6.26
N SER A 208 8.00 18.04 5.93
CA SER A 208 8.97 17.06 5.42
C SER A 208 9.11 17.14 3.89
N ARG A 209 10.24 16.66 3.37
CA ARG A 209 10.55 16.61 1.94
C ARG A 209 11.53 15.50 1.62
N GLY A 210 11.49 15.02 0.38
CA GLY A 210 12.43 14.05 -0.17
C GLY A 210 11.79 12.69 -0.44
N VAL A 211 12.57 11.81 -1.06
CA VAL A 211 12.17 10.46 -1.48
C VAL A 211 12.58 9.42 -0.44
N ALA A 212 11.74 8.42 -0.24
CA ALA A 212 12.02 7.29 0.63
C ALA A 212 11.32 6.02 0.11
N TYR A 213 11.68 4.87 0.67
CA TYR A 213 10.89 3.64 0.52
C TYR A 213 10.33 3.21 1.88
N ILE A 214 9.21 2.51 1.84
CA ILE A 214 8.65 1.89 3.04
C ILE A 214 9.33 0.54 3.25
N SER A 215 9.84 0.32 4.47
CA SER A 215 10.49 -0.93 4.85
C SER A 215 9.50 -2.09 4.86
N ALA A 216 9.83 -3.17 4.17
CA ALA A 216 9.06 -4.42 4.19
C ALA A 216 9.36 -5.28 5.45
N LYS A 217 9.89 -4.69 6.51
CA LYS A 217 10.15 -5.38 7.76
C LYS A 217 8.84 -5.64 8.48
N ASP A 218 8.54 -6.90 8.71
CA ASP A 218 7.33 -7.33 9.42
C ASP A 218 7.42 -7.05 10.93
N PRO A 219 6.65 -6.09 11.47
CA PRO A 219 6.62 -5.85 12.90
C PRO A 219 5.77 -6.87 13.68
N TYR A 220 5.02 -7.73 12.98
CA TYR A 220 4.05 -8.67 13.59
C TYR A 220 4.41 -10.14 13.38
N ASP A 221 5.63 -10.43 12.88
CA ASP A 221 6.10 -11.81 12.62
C ASP A 221 5.10 -12.63 11.77
N GLN A 222 4.61 -12.02 10.70
CA GLN A 222 3.66 -12.64 9.77
C GLN A 222 4.38 -13.71 8.94
N ALA A 223 3.95 -14.95 9.04
CA ALA A 223 4.64 -16.10 8.45
C ALA A 223 4.80 -16.05 6.90
N TRP A 224 4.13 -15.15 6.19
CA TRP A 224 4.28 -14.96 4.73
C TRP A 224 5.34 -13.92 4.37
N ILE A 225 5.76 -13.06 5.29
CA ILE A 225 6.89 -12.15 5.08
C ILE A 225 8.14 -12.88 5.53
N THR A 226 8.78 -13.55 4.60
CA THR A 226 10.05 -14.21 4.88
C THR A 226 11.19 -13.20 4.96
N ALA A 227 12.27 -13.55 5.63
CA ALA A 227 13.47 -12.71 5.70
C ALA A 227 14.02 -12.39 4.30
N ASP A 228 13.96 -13.34 3.36
CA ASP A 228 14.38 -13.14 1.97
C ASP A 228 13.43 -12.19 1.23
N TYR A 229 12.13 -12.30 1.41
CA TYR A 229 11.17 -11.36 0.83
C TYR A 229 11.42 -9.94 1.33
N SER A 230 11.56 -9.75 2.66
CA SER A 230 11.83 -8.44 3.26
C SER A 230 13.15 -7.86 2.73
N LYS A 231 14.19 -8.67 2.66
CA LYS A 231 15.49 -8.26 2.13
C LYS A 231 15.40 -7.78 0.69
N LEU A 232 14.79 -8.59 -0.19
CA LEU A 232 14.63 -8.26 -1.62
C LEU A 232 13.75 -7.02 -1.83
N SER A 233 12.66 -6.90 -1.08
CA SER A 233 11.75 -5.76 -1.18
C SER A 233 12.42 -4.46 -0.72
N ASN A 234 13.17 -4.50 0.38
CA ASN A 234 13.90 -3.34 0.88
C ASN A 234 15.05 -2.94 -0.05
N GLU A 235 15.77 -3.91 -0.61
CA GLU A 235 16.82 -3.64 -1.59
C GLU A 235 16.27 -2.99 -2.85
N LEU A 236 15.15 -3.50 -3.38
CA LEU A 236 14.45 -2.90 -4.50
C LEU A 236 14.02 -1.45 -4.23
N GLY A 237 13.40 -1.19 -3.07
CA GLY A 237 13.00 0.15 -2.65
C GLY A 237 14.20 1.09 -2.50
N SER A 238 15.27 0.63 -1.87
CA SER A 238 16.50 1.38 -1.66
C SER A 238 17.19 1.75 -2.97
N LEU A 239 17.30 0.82 -3.92
CA LEU A 239 17.89 1.08 -5.24
C LEU A 239 17.09 2.14 -6.00
N CYS A 240 15.74 2.04 -6.02
CA CYS A 240 14.92 3.05 -6.67
C CYS A 240 15.07 4.42 -6.00
N THR A 241 15.03 4.49 -4.68
CA THR A 241 15.20 5.74 -3.91
C THR A 241 16.54 6.40 -4.20
N LYS A 242 17.63 5.61 -4.20
CA LYS A 242 18.97 6.09 -4.52
C LYS A 242 19.07 6.63 -5.95
N GLN A 243 18.53 5.93 -6.92
CA GLN A 243 18.58 6.36 -8.32
C GLN A 243 17.74 7.64 -8.54
N ILE A 244 16.62 7.83 -7.84
CA ILE A 244 15.86 9.08 -7.89
C ILE A 244 16.69 10.24 -7.31
N ASP A 245 17.31 10.07 -6.14
CA ASP A 245 18.17 11.08 -5.50
C ASP A 245 19.38 11.47 -6.41
N GLU A 246 19.97 10.49 -7.08
CA GLU A 246 21.14 10.72 -7.94
C GLU A 246 20.85 11.57 -9.18
N ILE A 247 19.63 11.52 -9.73
CA ILE A 247 19.33 12.13 -11.03
C ILE A 247 18.26 13.22 -11.01
N SER A 248 17.46 13.32 -9.93
CA SER A 248 16.40 14.34 -9.79
C SER A 248 16.78 15.42 -8.78
N SER A 249 15.93 16.43 -8.64
CA SER A 249 16.08 17.46 -7.61
C SER A 249 15.52 17.04 -6.24
N LEU A 250 15.00 15.82 -6.09
CA LEU A 250 14.58 15.25 -4.81
C LEU A 250 15.80 14.67 -4.09
N SER A 251 15.91 14.98 -2.81
CA SER A 251 16.92 14.35 -1.93
C SER A 251 16.31 13.21 -1.14
N ILE A 252 17.14 12.30 -0.64
CA ILE A 252 16.69 11.23 0.27
C ILE A 252 16.08 11.83 1.54
N TYR A 253 14.89 11.36 1.93
CA TYR A 253 14.28 11.67 3.22
C TYR A 253 14.89 10.84 4.34
N GLY A 254 15.40 11.49 5.38
CA GLY A 254 16.01 10.79 6.52
C GLY A 254 17.19 9.90 6.10
N ASN A 255 17.06 8.59 6.34
CA ASN A 255 18.01 7.57 5.89
C ASN A 255 17.52 6.80 4.65
N GLY A 256 16.46 7.27 4.01
CA GLY A 256 15.85 6.64 2.84
C GLY A 256 14.80 5.57 3.16
N GLU A 257 14.69 5.19 4.43
CA GLU A 257 13.76 4.15 4.89
C GLU A 257 12.72 4.76 5.83
N ILE A 258 11.44 4.49 5.57
CA ILE A 258 10.33 4.78 6.47
C ILE A 258 9.90 3.47 7.10
N THR A 259 9.74 3.46 8.42
CA THR A 259 9.26 2.29 9.14
C THR A 259 7.87 1.92 8.63
N TRP A 260 7.66 0.63 8.39
CA TRP A 260 6.39 0.10 7.91
C TRP A 260 5.24 0.41 8.85
N GLU A 261 4.10 0.78 8.25
CA GLU A 261 2.83 0.90 8.93
C GLU A 261 1.95 -0.31 8.62
N PRO A 262 1.23 -0.87 9.63
CA PRO A 262 0.47 -2.13 9.49
C PRO A 262 -0.57 -2.16 8.38
N GLU A 263 -0.98 -0.99 7.89
CA GLU A 263 -2.01 -0.84 6.87
C GLU A 263 -1.53 -1.13 5.44
N LEU A 264 -0.21 -1.25 5.23
CA LEU A 264 0.39 -1.44 3.90
C LEU A 264 0.35 -2.91 3.46
N ILE A 265 -0.85 -3.44 3.38
CA ILE A 265 -1.14 -4.82 2.97
C ILE A 265 -0.56 -5.21 1.61
N THR A 266 -0.31 -4.23 0.74
CA THR A 266 0.34 -4.49 -0.55
C THR A 266 1.64 -5.25 -0.39
N PHE A 267 2.45 -4.91 0.63
CA PHE A 267 3.64 -5.67 0.98
C PHE A 267 3.32 -7.07 1.46
N CYS A 268 2.41 -7.18 2.41
CA CYS A 268 2.14 -8.44 3.09
C CYS A 268 1.61 -9.51 2.15
N LYS A 269 1.05 -9.14 1.00
CA LYS A 269 0.37 -10.06 0.09
C LYS A 269 0.95 -10.09 -1.31
N SER A 270 1.96 -9.30 -1.61
CA SER A 270 2.62 -9.39 -2.91
C SER A 270 3.30 -10.76 -3.06
N PRO A 271 3.01 -11.49 -4.15
CA PRO A 271 3.61 -12.80 -4.39
C PRO A 271 5.05 -12.72 -4.90
N VAL A 272 5.54 -11.50 -5.15
CA VAL A 272 6.87 -11.19 -5.68
C VAL A 272 7.48 -10.04 -4.88
N PRO A 273 8.81 -9.82 -4.90
CA PRO A 273 9.43 -8.68 -4.21
C PRO A 273 8.71 -7.37 -4.54
N CYS A 274 8.40 -6.59 -3.52
CA CYS A 274 7.58 -5.38 -3.63
C CYS A 274 8.35 -4.16 -3.13
N GLY A 275 8.72 -3.24 -4.03
CA GLY A 275 9.21 -1.91 -3.66
C GLY A 275 8.03 -0.95 -3.47
N TYR A 276 7.90 -0.40 -2.28
CA TYR A 276 6.90 0.64 -2.02
C TYR A 276 7.61 1.98 -1.85
N LEU A 277 7.37 2.90 -2.76
CA LEU A 277 8.07 4.17 -2.84
C LEU A 277 7.18 5.32 -2.42
N GLU A 278 7.73 6.21 -1.61
CA GLU A 278 7.22 7.55 -1.32
C GLU A 278 8.11 8.53 -2.08
N ILE A 279 7.72 8.90 -3.29
CA ILE A 279 8.57 9.64 -4.24
C ILE A 279 8.68 11.14 -3.94
N GLY A 280 8.28 11.59 -2.76
CA GLY A 280 8.31 12.98 -2.29
C GLY A 280 7.07 13.30 -1.48
N PHE A 281 6.99 14.51 -0.95
CA PHE A 281 5.85 14.97 -0.14
C PHE A 281 4.98 15.93 -0.96
N PHE A 282 3.79 15.46 -1.36
CA PHE A 282 2.90 16.24 -2.24
C PHE A 282 2.30 17.48 -1.56
N ASP A 283 2.36 17.56 -0.23
CA ASP A 283 1.92 18.70 0.58
C ASP A 283 3.06 19.71 0.87
N ASN A 284 4.32 19.35 0.58
CA ASN A 284 5.46 20.27 0.59
C ASN A 284 5.57 21.00 -0.76
N SER A 285 5.62 22.33 -0.76
CA SER A 285 5.60 23.14 -1.98
C SER A 285 6.80 22.90 -2.90
N SER A 286 7.98 22.63 -2.34
CA SER A 286 9.20 22.34 -3.11
C SER A 286 9.12 20.98 -3.78
N ASP A 287 8.78 19.95 -3.04
CA ASP A 287 8.63 18.58 -3.57
C ASP A 287 7.48 18.55 -4.59
N PHE A 288 6.36 19.21 -4.30
CA PHE A 288 5.24 19.29 -5.24
C PHE A 288 5.64 19.90 -6.58
N ALA A 289 6.48 20.94 -6.58
CA ALA A 289 6.99 21.54 -7.81
C ALA A 289 7.87 20.53 -8.58
N ILE A 290 8.77 19.83 -7.90
CA ILE A 290 9.66 18.82 -8.50
C ILE A 290 8.83 17.64 -9.05
N LEU A 291 7.91 17.09 -8.25
CA LEU A 291 7.02 15.99 -8.65
C LEU A 291 6.19 16.30 -9.90
N ASN A 292 5.91 17.58 -10.17
CA ASN A 292 5.20 18.01 -11.37
C ASN A 292 6.13 18.30 -12.57
N SER A 293 7.31 18.87 -12.34
CA SER A 293 8.22 19.32 -13.41
C SER A 293 9.23 18.26 -13.83
N GLU A 294 9.57 17.32 -12.95
CA GLU A 294 10.61 16.30 -13.16
C GLU A 294 10.05 14.87 -13.21
N ASN A 295 8.78 14.68 -13.51
CA ASN A 295 8.16 13.37 -13.53
C ASN A 295 8.86 12.35 -14.47
N GLU A 296 9.42 12.81 -15.61
CA GLU A 296 10.22 11.94 -16.48
C GLU A 296 11.52 11.51 -15.83
N ILE A 297 12.22 12.42 -15.14
CA ILE A 297 13.49 12.15 -14.46
C ILE A 297 13.26 11.21 -13.28
N ILE A 298 12.21 11.47 -12.48
CA ILE A 298 11.83 10.58 -11.36
C ILE A 298 11.48 9.18 -11.88
N GLY A 299 10.69 9.09 -12.96
CA GLY A 299 10.35 7.83 -13.60
C GLY A 299 11.58 7.09 -14.13
N GLU A 300 12.57 7.80 -14.69
CA GLU A 300 13.86 7.24 -15.08
C GLU A 300 14.62 6.67 -13.86
N GLY A 301 14.62 7.37 -12.72
CA GLY A 301 15.21 6.91 -11.47
C GLY A 301 14.60 5.61 -10.97
N VAL A 302 13.26 5.52 -10.97
CA VAL A 302 12.56 4.27 -10.66
C VAL A 302 12.99 3.15 -11.60
N ALA A 303 13.02 3.40 -12.91
CA ALA A 303 13.38 2.41 -13.91
C ALA A 303 14.82 1.92 -13.77
N LYS A 304 15.78 2.82 -13.49
CA LYS A 304 17.19 2.46 -13.22
C LYS A 304 17.32 1.58 -11.97
N GLY A 305 16.63 1.93 -10.88
CA GLY A 305 16.66 1.12 -9.66
C GLY A 305 16.08 -0.29 -9.87
N VAL A 306 14.97 -0.40 -10.62
CA VAL A 306 14.39 -1.70 -11.02
C VAL A 306 15.37 -2.48 -11.90
N ASP A 307 15.99 -1.86 -12.89
CA ASP A 307 16.93 -2.52 -13.81
C ASP A 307 18.18 -3.01 -13.06
N GLU A 308 18.71 -2.20 -12.13
CA GLU A 308 19.84 -2.58 -11.28
C GLU A 308 19.46 -3.79 -10.41
N PHE A 309 18.30 -3.78 -9.76
CA PHE A 309 17.79 -4.93 -9.01
C PHE A 309 17.65 -6.17 -9.90
N CYS A 310 17.09 -6.01 -11.08
CA CYS A 310 16.92 -7.12 -12.00
C CYS A 310 18.23 -7.72 -12.52
N LYS A 311 19.30 -6.98 -12.60
CA LYS A 311 20.62 -7.46 -13.01
C LYS A 311 21.32 -8.28 -11.93
N THR A 312 20.98 -8.03 -10.67
CA THR A 312 21.63 -8.69 -9.53
C THR A 312 20.84 -9.89 -8.99
N HIS A 313 19.57 -9.98 -9.24
CA HIS A 313 18.63 -11.02 -8.79
C HIS A 313 17.90 -11.69 -9.93
#